data_49c2b5379e557798e671d9ac5eb24db2
#
_entry.id   49c2b5379e557798e671d9ac5eb24db2
#
_cell.length_a   1.000
_cell.length_b   1.000
_cell.length_c   1.000
_cell.angle_alpha   90.00
_cell.angle_beta   90.00
_cell.angle_gamma   90.00
#
_symmetry.space_group_name_H-M   'P 1'
#
loop_
_entity.id
_entity.type
_entity.pdbx_description
1 polymer ?
#
loop_
_entity_poly.entity_id
_entity_poly.type
_entity_poly.pdbx_seq_one_letter_code
_entity_poly.pdbx_strand_id
1 'polypeptide(L)'
;MKRAFIILLAITLFAASCSNNENVDKSDALTSGRGFIEASLKGDYKKAEKYLLKDSTNMEYFQGLQDFNNKMDAETHRGYSEANIIIDSSIAKSDSVDIIYYTNSYKNKPSKIKLVKRNKDWLVDFKYTFTDN
;
A
#
# COMPACT_ATOMS: atom_id res chain seq x y z
N MET A 1 64.67 -19.31 18.64
CA MET A 1 63.49 -19.85 17.92
C MET A 1 62.27 -19.03 18.26
N LYS A 2 61.90 -18.14 17.38
CA LYS A 2 60.69 -17.30 17.57
C LYS A 2 59.54 -17.95 16.79
N ARG A 3 58.58 -18.49 17.52
CA ARG A 3 57.33 -19.02 16.92
C ARG A 3 56.37 -17.86 16.76
N ALA A 4 56.19 -17.40 15.53
CA ALA A 4 55.17 -16.43 15.19
C ALA A 4 53.80 -17.13 15.17
N PHE A 5 52.91 -16.76 16.10
CA PHE A 5 51.51 -17.14 16.08
C PHE A 5 50.78 -16.20 15.13
N ILE A 6 50.41 -16.70 13.98
CA ILE A 6 49.52 -16.00 13.05
C ILE A 6 48.12 -16.26 13.51
N ILE A 7 47.50 -15.26 14.17
CA ILE A 7 46.09 -15.28 14.50
C ILE A 7 45.32 -14.86 13.23
N LEU A 8 44.72 -15.85 12.59
CA LEU A 8 43.82 -15.64 11.44
C LEU A 8 42.49 -15.12 11.98
N LEU A 9 42.30 -13.80 11.93
CA LEU A 9 41.04 -13.17 12.30
C LEU A 9 40.01 -13.39 11.17
N ALA A 10 39.19 -14.40 11.33
CA ALA A 10 38.03 -14.63 10.42
C ALA A 10 36.99 -13.53 10.65
N ILE A 11 36.98 -12.53 9.77
CA ILE A 11 35.92 -11.55 9.73
C ILE A 11 34.71 -12.22 9.08
N THR A 12 33.79 -12.70 9.88
CA THR A 12 32.47 -13.12 9.43
C THR A 12 31.66 -11.86 9.09
N LEU A 13 31.54 -11.53 7.79
CA LEU A 13 30.55 -10.58 7.31
C LEU A 13 29.17 -11.16 7.58
N PHE A 14 28.55 -10.70 8.64
CA PHE A 14 27.09 -10.82 8.78
C PHE A 14 26.48 -9.90 7.73
N ALA A 15 26.10 -10.44 6.59
CA ALA A 15 25.15 -9.80 5.71
C ALA A 15 23.83 -9.72 6.49
N ALA A 16 23.58 -8.57 7.12
CA ALA A 16 22.26 -8.23 7.64
C ALA A 16 21.35 -8.13 6.42
N SER A 17 20.65 -9.21 6.11
CA SER A 17 19.51 -9.21 5.22
C SER A 17 18.43 -8.36 5.92
N CYS A 18 18.39 -7.08 5.62
CA CYS A 18 17.26 -6.23 5.90
C CYS A 18 16.12 -6.72 5.02
N SER A 19 15.39 -7.73 5.46
CA SER A 19 14.04 -7.95 4.95
C SER A 19 13.23 -6.79 5.50
N ASN A 20 12.96 -5.78 4.67
CA ASN A 20 12.03 -4.71 4.97
C ASN A 20 10.61 -5.31 5.03
N ASN A 21 10.33 -5.98 6.13
CA ASN A 21 9.00 -6.39 6.52
C ASN A 21 8.34 -5.18 7.20
N GLU A 22 8.14 -4.11 6.40
CA GLU A 22 7.46 -2.92 6.88
C GLU A 22 6.03 -3.32 7.26
N ASN A 23 5.76 -3.37 8.57
CA ASN A 23 4.42 -3.58 9.08
C ASN A 23 3.59 -2.35 8.74
N VAL A 24 2.45 -2.56 8.10
CA VAL A 24 1.49 -1.51 7.79
C VAL A 24 0.42 -1.43 8.86
N ASP A 25 -0.04 -0.21 9.18
CA ASP A 25 -1.08 0.01 10.16
C ASP A 25 -2.47 -0.23 9.55
N LYS A 26 -3.18 -1.20 10.09
CA LYS A 26 -4.54 -1.60 9.69
C LYS A 26 -5.51 -1.57 10.87
N SER A 27 -5.19 -0.81 11.90
CA SER A 27 -5.94 -0.77 13.16
C SER A 27 -7.30 -0.09 13.03
N ASP A 28 -7.44 0.86 12.10
CA ASP A 28 -8.71 1.51 11.78
C ASP A 28 -8.89 1.70 10.26
N ALA A 29 -10.13 1.93 9.86
CA ALA A 29 -10.50 2.03 8.45
C ALA A 29 -9.82 3.20 7.73
N LEU A 30 -9.78 4.36 8.36
CA LEU A 30 -9.22 5.57 7.75
C LEU A 30 -7.71 5.46 7.54
N THR A 31 -6.99 4.98 8.55
CA THR A 31 -5.54 4.76 8.49
C THR A 31 -5.19 3.73 7.42
N SER A 32 -5.90 2.60 7.39
CA SER A 32 -5.70 1.57 6.39
C SER A 32 -6.01 2.06 4.97
N GLY A 33 -7.14 2.73 4.78
CA GLY A 33 -7.56 3.27 3.49
C GLY A 33 -6.59 4.32 2.96
N ARG A 34 -6.18 5.25 3.80
CA ARG A 34 -5.17 6.28 3.46
C ARG A 34 -3.84 5.64 3.09
N GLY A 35 -3.39 4.65 3.86
CA GLY A 35 -2.14 3.92 3.59
C GLY A 35 -2.16 3.20 2.23
N PHE A 36 -3.27 2.57 1.87
CA PHE A 36 -3.46 1.95 0.56
C PHE A 36 -3.41 2.98 -0.58
N ILE A 37 -4.16 4.07 -0.45
CA ILE A 37 -4.23 5.12 -1.48
C ILE A 37 -2.85 5.75 -1.67
N GLU A 38 -2.17 6.11 -0.59
CA GLU A 38 -0.85 6.74 -0.64
C GLU A 38 0.19 5.82 -1.30
N ALA A 39 0.25 4.56 -0.89
CA ALA A 39 1.17 3.58 -1.48
C ALA A 39 0.88 3.36 -2.98
N SER A 40 -0.41 3.30 -3.35
CA SER A 40 -0.83 3.16 -4.74
C SER A 40 -0.46 4.36 -5.60
N LEU A 41 -0.66 5.59 -5.11
CA LEU A 41 -0.29 6.82 -5.82
C LEU A 41 1.23 6.94 -6.03
N LYS A 42 2.02 6.46 -5.06
CA LYS A 42 3.49 6.42 -5.15
C LYS A 42 4.03 5.27 -6.00
N GLY A 43 3.18 4.36 -6.45
CA GLY A 43 3.60 3.15 -7.17
C GLY A 43 4.26 2.10 -6.28
N ASP A 44 4.15 2.22 -4.97
CA ASP A 44 4.63 1.20 -4.01
C ASP A 44 3.57 0.09 -3.85
N TYR A 45 3.44 -0.73 -4.88
CA TYR A 45 2.43 -1.79 -4.92
C TYR A 45 2.71 -2.92 -3.94
N LYS A 46 3.97 -3.13 -3.56
CA LYS A 46 4.34 -4.10 -2.53
C LYS A 46 3.76 -3.68 -1.17
N LYS A 47 3.79 -2.40 -0.87
CA LYS A 47 3.18 -1.83 0.34
C LYS A 47 1.65 -1.79 0.23
N ALA A 48 1.12 -1.32 -0.89
CA ALA A 48 -0.32 -1.25 -1.13
C ALA A 48 -1.01 -2.61 -0.98
N GLU A 49 -0.42 -3.69 -1.51
CA GLU A 49 -0.95 -5.05 -1.42
C GLU A 49 -1.17 -5.53 0.02
N LYS A 50 -0.39 -5.03 0.98
CA LYS A 50 -0.54 -5.41 2.40
C LYS A 50 -1.84 -4.94 3.02
N TYR A 51 -2.46 -3.91 2.46
CA TYR A 51 -3.77 -3.40 2.88
C TYR A 51 -4.94 -4.10 2.18
N LEU A 52 -4.67 -4.86 1.12
CA LEU A 52 -5.70 -5.37 0.23
C LEU A 52 -6.43 -6.58 0.81
N LEU A 53 -7.75 -6.64 0.65
CA LEU A 53 -8.52 -7.87 0.82
C LEU A 53 -8.20 -8.79 -0.36
N LYS A 54 -7.49 -9.89 -0.07
CA LYS A 54 -6.92 -10.79 -1.08
C LYS A 54 -7.92 -11.86 -1.53
N ASP A 55 -8.95 -11.46 -2.24
CA ASP A 55 -9.75 -12.38 -3.06
C ASP A 55 -9.36 -12.25 -4.54
N SER A 56 -9.79 -13.20 -5.37
CA SER A 56 -9.40 -13.25 -6.79
C SER A 56 -9.79 -12.00 -7.56
N THR A 57 -10.98 -11.46 -7.31
CA THR A 57 -11.49 -10.26 -7.98
C THR A 57 -10.70 -9.00 -7.57
N ASN A 58 -10.43 -8.83 -6.29
CA ASN A 58 -9.61 -7.72 -5.81
C ASN A 58 -8.18 -7.78 -6.36
N MET A 59 -7.60 -8.97 -6.44
CA MET A 59 -6.27 -9.16 -7.00
C MET A 59 -6.24 -8.85 -8.50
N GLU A 60 -7.27 -9.18 -9.25
CA GLU A 60 -7.41 -8.85 -10.68
C GLU A 60 -7.46 -7.32 -10.91
N TYR A 61 -8.32 -6.61 -10.17
CA TYR A 61 -8.36 -5.14 -10.23
C TYR A 61 -7.04 -4.49 -9.79
N PHE A 62 -6.41 -5.04 -8.78
CA PHE A 62 -5.12 -4.54 -8.31
C PHE A 62 -4.01 -4.75 -9.34
N GLN A 63 -3.98 -5.89 -10.03
CA GLN A 63 -3.09 -6.13 -11.16
C GLN A 63 -3.35 -5.12 -12.29
N GLY A 64 -4.61 -4.85 -12.60
CA GLY A 64 -4.99 -3.82 -13.57
C GLY A 64 -4.46 -2.42 -13.22
N LEU A 65 -4.49 -2.07 -11.94
CA LEU A 65 -3.90 -0.81 -11.44
C LEU A 65 -2.38 -0.77 -11.67
N GLN A 66 -1.67 -1.86 -11.38
CA GLN A 66 -0.24 -1.96 -11.63
C GLN A 66 0.09 -1.82 -13.11
N ASP A 67 -0.66 -2.51 -13.97
CA ASP A 67 -0.47 -2.47 -15.43
C ASP A 67 -0.73 -1.07 -15.99
N PHE A 68 -1.74 -0.38 -15.47
CA PHE A 68 -2.02 1.01 -15.81
C PHE A 68 -0.86 1.93 -15.42
N ASN A 69 -0.35 1.79 -14.21
CA ASN A 69 0.80 2.57 -13.73
C ASN A 69 2.06 2.32 -14.56
N ASN A 70 2.33 1.07 -14.93
CA ASN A 70 3.51 0.71 -15.73
C ASN A 70 3.49 1.31 -17.15
N LYS A 71 2.31 1.71 -17.64
CA LYS A 71 2.13 2.35 -18.94
C LYS A 71 2.15 3.89 -18.89
N MET A 72 2.19 4.47 -17.69
CA MET A 72 2.27 5.92 -17.53
C MET A 72 3.62 6.47 -17.98
N ASP A 73 3.61 7.67 -18.57
CA ASP A 73 4.82 8.45 -18.76
C ASP A 73 5.36 8.98 -17.42
N ALA A 74 6.62 9.42 -17.43
CA ALA A 74 7.32 9.85 -16.20
C ALA A 74 6.67 11.08 -15.55
N GLU A 75 6.10 12.00 -16.36
CA GLU A 75 5.45 13.22 -15.86
C GLU A 75 4.14 12.88 -15.14
N THR A 76 3.31 12.04 -15.73
CA THR A 76 2.06 11.55 -15.14
C THR A 76 2.33 10.77 -13.85
N HIS A 77 3.33 9.89 -13.87
CA HIS A 77 3.75 9.14 -12.69
C HIS A 77 4.17 10.06 -11.54
N ARG A 78 4.97 11.07 -11.85
CA ARG A 78 5.39 12.08 -10.86
C ARG A 78 4.18 12.85 -10.31
N GLY A 79 3.25 13.26 -11.15
CA GLY A 79 2.04 13.95 -10.74
C GLY A 79 1.23 13.17 -9.70
N TYR A 80 1.04 11.87 -9.92
CA TYR A 80 0.38 11.00 -8.95
C TYR A 80 1.20 10.81 -7.67
N SER A 81 2.51 10.58 -7.78
CA SER A 81 3.37 10.31 -6.63
C SER A 81 3.52 11.50 -5.68
N GLU A 82 3.42 12.73 -6.19
CA GLU A 82 3.48 13.97 -5.43
C GLU A 82 2.09 14.47 -4.98
N ALA A 83 1.01 13.81 -5.40
CA ALA A 83 -0.34 14.22 -5.07
C ALA A 83 -0.66 14.08 -3.58
N ASN A 84 -1.40 15.06 -3.05
CA ASN A 84 -1.99 14.98 -1.71
C ASN A 84 -3.32 14.25 -1.77
N ILE A 85 -3.60 13.47 -0.73
CA ILE A 85 -4.88 12.80 -0.53
C ILE A 85 -5.78 13.72 0.30
N ILE A 86 -6.97 13.99 -0.22
CA ILE A 86 -8.00 14.76 0.43
C ILE A 86 -9.14 13.80 0.77
N ILE A 87 -9.37 13.56 2.06
CA ILE A 87 -10.50 12.76 2.51
C ILE A 87 -11.73 13.65 2.55
N ASP A 88 -12.70 13.35 1.71
CA ASP A 88 -13.95 14.10 1.63
C ASP A 88 -14.95 13.63 2.71
N SER A 89 -15.05 12.32 2.91
CA SER A 89 -15.86 11.73 3.99
C SER A 89 -15.45 10.28 4.26
N SER A 90 -15.76 9.81 5.47
CA SER A 90 -15.68 8.42 5.90
C SER A 90 -17.00 8.03 6.51
N ILE A 91 -17.68 7.04 5.96
CA ILE A 91 -19.04 6.66 6.33
C ILE A 91 -19.06 5.20 6.79
N ALA A 92 -19.15 5.00 8.10
CA ALA A 92 -19.35 3.68 8.68
C ALA A 92 -20.73 3.13 8.28
N LYS A 93 -20.74 2.02 7.55
CA LYS A 93 -21.96 1.29 7.18
C LYS A 93 -22.34 0.25 8.24
N SER A 94 -21.35 -0.24 8.98
CA SER A 94 -21.48 -1.15 10.11
C SER A 94 -20.21 -1.13 10.95
N ASP A 95 -20.13 -1.93 12.00
CA ASP A 95 -18.92 -2.09 12.81
C ASP A 95 -17.73 -2.69 12.05
N SER A 96 -17.98 -3.24 10.87
CA SER A 96 -16.98 -3.94 10.04
C SER A 96 -16.91 -3.47 8.60
N VAL A 97 -17.62 -2.40 8.23
CA VAL A 97 -17.64 -1.83 6.87
C VAL A 97 -17.63 -0.31 6.93
N ASP A 98 -16.67 0.29 6.24
CA ASP A 98 -16.55 1.74 6.06
C ASP A 98 -16.36 2.07 4.58
N ILE A 99 -16.93 3.19 4.12
CA ILE A 99 -16.73 3.73 2.79
C ILE A 99 -16.02 5.07 2.92
N ILE A 100 -14.85 5.18 2.29
CA ILE A 100 -14.06 6.40 2.25
C ILE A 100 -14.21 7.03 0.87
N TYR A 101 -14.66 8.27 0.84
CA TYR A 101 -14.67 9.13 -0.33
C TYR A 101 -13.47 10.07 -0.28
N TYR A 102 -12.75 10.18 -1.37
CA TYR A 102 -11.52 10.96 -1.42
C TYR A 102 -11.25 11.52 -2.80
N THR A 103 -10.38 12.49 -2.83
CA THR A 103 -9.84 13.14 -4.04
C THR A 103 -8.32 13.19 -3.92
N ASN A 104 -7.60 13.08 -5.02
CA ASN A 104 -6.18 13.42 -5.04
C ASN A 104 -5.96 14.76 -5.76
N SER A 105 -4.97 15.53 -5.30
CA SER A 105 -4.72 16.89 -5.78
C SER A 105 -4.22 16.97 -7.22
N TYR A 106 -3.77 15.86 -7.81
CA TYR A 106 -3.30 15.83 -9.20
C TYR A 106 -4.46 15.76 -10.19
N LYS A 107 -5.40 14.84 -9.99
CA LYS A 107 -6.54 14.66 -10.90
C LYS A 107 -7.79 15.42 -10.48
N ASN A 108 -7.95 15.72 -9.20
CA ASN A 108 -9.13 16.39 -8.64
C ASN A 108 -10.47 15.69 -8.99
N LYS A 109 -10.41 14.37 -9.17
CA LYS A 109 -11.61 13.55 -9.40
C LYS A 109 -12.00 12.81 -8.12
N PRO A 110 -13.27 12.86 -7.72
CA PRO A 110 -13.78 12.05 -6.62
C PRO A 110 -13.59 10.57 -6.88
N SER A 111 -13.19 9.85 -5.86
CA SER A 111 -13.06 8.40 -5.85
C SER A 111 -13.58 7.84 -4.53
N LYS A 112 -13.78 6.54 -4.47
CA LYS A 112 -14.23 5.84 -3.26
C LYS A 112 -13.50 4.53 -3.10
N ILE A 113 -13.27 4.14 -1.85
CA ILE A 113 -12.86 2.79 -1.48
C ILE A 113 -13.71 2.26 -0.34
N LYS A 114 -13.86 0.96 -0.30
CA LYS A 114 -14.54 0.26 0.79
C LYS A 114 -13.51 -0.46 1.65
N LEU A 115 -13.62 -0.27 2.94
CA LEU A 115 -12.85 -0.99 3.95
C LEU A 115 -13.74 -2.04 4.60
N VAL A 116 -13.20 -3.23 4.78
CA VAL A 116 -13.85 -4.31 5.51
C VAL A 116 -12.95 -4.83 6.62
N LYS A 117 -13.52 -5.02 7.80
CA LYS A 117 -12.79 -5.57 8.94
C LYS A 117 -12.78 -7.10 8.86
N ARG A 118 -11.58 -7.67 8.95
CA ARG A 118 -11.36 -9.11 9.05
C ARG A 118 -10.44 -9.36 10.25
N ASN A 119 -10.94 -10.11 11.23
CA ASN A 119 -10.29 -10.24 12.53
C ASN A 119 -10.05 -8.86 13.17
N LYS A 120 -8.79 -8.45 13.31
CA LYS A 120 -8.41 -7.12 13.84
C LYS A 120 -8.06 -6.10 12.77
N ASP A 121 -7.91 -6.55 11.51
CA ASP A 121 -7.39 -5.73 10.42
C ASP A 121 -8.51 -5.16 9.55
N TRP A 122 -8.37 -3.89 9.22
CA TRP A 122 -9.16 -3.23 8.18
C TRP A 122 -8.47 -3.39 6.82
N LEU A 123 -9.17 -4.00 5.86
CA LEU A 123 -8.65 -4.32 4.54
C LEU A 123 -9.47 -3.65 3.45
N VAL A 124 -8.79 -3.25 2.37
CA VAL A 124 -9.41 -2.58 1.23
C VAL A 124 -10.08 -3.59 0.31
N ASP A 125 -11.38 -3.45 0.15
CA ASP A 125 -12.19 -4.15 -0.87
C ASP A 125 -12.19 -3.32 -2.16
N PHE A 126 -11.10 -3.44 -2.92
CA PHE A 126 -10.75 -2.53 -4.02
C PHE A 126 -11.72 -2.61 -5.21
N LYS A 127 -12.33 -3.76 -5.47
CA LYS A 127 -13.34 -3.92 -6.53
C LYS A 127 -14.53 -2.96 -6.37
N TYR A 128 -14.83 -2.55 -5.14
CA TYR A 128 -15.91 -1.60 -4.86
C TYR A 128 -15.68 -0.22 -5.51
N THR A 129 -14.44 0.18 -5.71
CA THR A 129 -14.06 1.45 -6.39
C THR A 129 -14.68 1.56 -7.79
N PHE A 130 -14.91 0.44 -8.45
CA PHE A 130 -15.37 0.33 -9.82
C PHE A 130 -16.87 -0.02 -9.95
N THR A 131 -17.60 -0.03 -8.84
CA THR A 131 -19.04 -0.23 -8.85
C THR A 131 -19.78 1.10 -9.04
N ASP A 132 -20.79 1.11 -9.90
CA ASP A 132 -21.72 2.22 -9.98
C ASP A 132 -22.59 2.27 -8.71
N ASN A 133 -22.95 3.48 -8.30
CA ASN A 133 -23.90 3.69 -7.19
C ASN A 133 -25.30 3.87 -7.72
#